data_b94a69046717986653e232dd225058b7
#
_entry.id   b94a69046717986653e232dd225058b7
#
_cell.length_a   1.000
_cell.length_b   1.000
_cell.length_c   1.000
_cell.angle_alpha   90.00
_cell.angle_beta   90.00
_cell.angle_gamma   90.00
#
_symmetry.space_group_name_H-M   'P 1'
#
loop_
_entity.id
_entity.type
_entity.pdbx_description
1 polymer ?
#
loop_
_entity_poly.entity_id
_entity_poly.type
_entity_poly.pdbx_seq_one_letter_code
_entity_poly.pdbx_strand_id
1 'polypeptide(L)'
;MTWYALQHKPAQGNRALAHLQNQEIICFYPKITVEKIKAGKRTKKLEPLFPGYLFVNLEQTDPMWSKLRSTRGVVRIVSFANKPAAIPDDVIQHIKDSLHTVAEQGGIKPGQHVELDEGPFKGISAIFQAYDGEERAIVLISFMQKQQTVKVPLSTIHPRRSGRSD
;
A
#
# COMPACT_ATOMS: atom_id res chain seq x y z
N MET A 1 -2.85 9.99 -14.32
CA MET A 1 -3.70 9.14 -13.47
C MET A 1 -3.05 8.98 -12.10
N THR A 2 -3.84 8.75 -11.09
CA THR A 2 -3.37 8.77 -9.70
C THR A 2 -3.65 7.42 -9.03
N TRP A 3 -2.70 6.96 -8.21
CA TRP A 3 -2.85 5.72 -7.46
C TRP A 3 -3.54 5.96 -6.12
N TYR A 4 -4.41 5.03 -5.76
CA TYR A 4 -5.10 4.99 -4.46
C TYR A 4 -5.10 3.58 -3.92
N ALA A 5 -5.17 3.42 -2.60
CA ALA A 5 -5.29 2.12 -1.97
C ALA A 5 -6.76 1.83 -1.64
N LEU A 6 -7.18 0.60 -1.91
CA LEU A 6 -8.49 0.10 -1.53
C LEU A 6 -8.32 -0.95 -0.45
N GLN A 7 -9.19 -0.92 0.55
CA GLN A 7 -9.29 -2.00 1.52
C GLN A 7 -10.32 -3.00 1.00
N HIS A 8 -9.95 -4.27 0.95
CA HIS A 8 -10.87 -5.34 0.56
C HIS A 8 -11.29 -6.16 1.76
N LYS A 9 -12.40 -6.88 1.62
CA LYS A 9 -12.90 -7.78 2.67
C LYS A 9 -11.91 -8.92 2.90
N PRO A 10 -11.87 -9.47 4.12
CA PRO A 10 -10.97 -10.60 4.41
C PRO A 10 -11.12 -11.73 3.41
N ALA A 11 -10.00 -12.25 2.93
CA ALA A 11 -9.92 -13.34 1.96
C ALA A 11 -10.57 -13.06 0.60
N GLN A 12 -10.94 -11.79 0.31
CA GLN A 12 -11.59 -11.43 -0.95
C GLN A 12 -10.76 -10.53 -1.85
N GLY A 13 -9.43 -10.50 -1.65
CA GLY A 13 -8.55 -9.67 -2.47
C GLY A 13 -8.58 -10.05 -3.94
N ASN A 14 -8.49 -11.34 -4.26
CA ASN A 14 -8.54 -11.80 -5.65
C ASN A 14 -9.89 -11.55 -6.29
N ARG A 15 -10.97 -11.67 -5.52
CA ARG A 15 -12.32 -11.40 -6.00
C ARG A 15 -12.48 -9.92 -6.33
N ALA A 16 -12.03 -9.05 -5.44
CA ALA A 16 -12.06 -7.60 -5.67
C ALA A 16 -11.25 -7.24 -6.90
N LEU A 17 -10.05 -7.81 -7.01
CA LEU A 17 -9.17 -7.58 -8.16
C LEU A 17 -9.86 -7.95 -9.47
N ALA A 18 -10.48 -9.14 -9.53
CA ALA A 18 -11.15 -9.60 -10.73
C ALA A 18 -12.29 -8.67 -11.15
N HIS A 19 -13.11 -8.24 -10.18
CA HIS A 19 -14.23 -7.34 -10.47
C HIS A 19 -13.77 -5.95 -10.89
N LEU A 20 -12.68 -5.44 -10.32
CA LEU A 20 -12.10 -4.16 -10.71
C LEU A 20 -11.53 -4.24 -12.13
N GLN A 21 -10.81 -5.30 -12.45
CA GLN A 21 -10.24 -5.51 -13.78
C GLN A 21 -11.32 -5.67 -14.85
N ASN A 22 -12.42 -6.33 -14.51
CA ASN A 22 -13.56 -6.45 -15.41
C ASN A 22 -14.20 -5.10 -15.73
N GLN A 23 -14.03 -4.13 -14.86
CA GLN A 23 -14.47 -2.74 -15.08
C GLN A 23 -13.40 -1.90 -15.76
N GLU A 24 -12.32 -2.54 -16.24
CA GLU A 24 -11.21 -1.90 -16.95
C GLU A 24 -10.45 -0.89 -16.09
N ILE A 25 -10.41 -1.13 -14.79
CA ILE A 25 -9.64 -0.33 -13.85
C ILE A 25 -8.24 -0.93 -13.73
N ILE A 26 -7.22 -0.08 -13.86
CA ILE A 26 -5.83 -0.52 -13.71
C ILE A 26 -5.58 -0.78 -12.23
N CYS A 27 -5.14 -1.99 -11.91
CA CYS A 27 -4.93 -2.43 -10.53
C CYS A 27 -3.51 -2.93 -10.31
N PHE A 28 -3.06 -2.84 -9.06
CA PHE A 28 -1.80 -3.41 -8.62
C PHE A 28 -2.06 -4.13 -7.30
N TYR A 29 -1.94 -5.45 -7.33
CA TYR A 29 -2.13 -6.28 -6.12
C TYR A 29 -0.83 -7.04 -5.88
N PRO A 30 0.16 -6.39 -5.24
CA PRO A 30 1.49 -6.98 -5.11
C PRO A 30 1.51 -8.18 -4.18
N LYS A 31 2.30 -9.17 -4.54
CA LYS A 31 2.53 -10.37 -3.75
C LYS A 31 4.02 -10.53 -3.53
N ILE A 32 4.36 -11.15 -2.42
CA ILE A 32 5.75 -11.35 -2.04
C ILE A 32 5.95 -12.79 -1.60
N THR A 33 7.11 -13.34 -1.94
CA THR A 33 7.51 -14.66 -1.47
C THR A 33 8.04 -14.55 -0.04
N VAL A 34 7.49 -15.36 0.84
CA VAL A 34 7.93 -15.44 2.24
C VAL A 34 8.40 -16.84 2.53
N GLU A 35 9.61 -16.96 3.09
CA GLU A 35 10.13 -18.25 3.51
C GLU A 35 9.53 -18.59 4.87
N LYS A 36 8.92 -19.76 4.95
CA LYS A 36 8.31 -20.28 6.17
C LYS A 36 9.07 -21.51 6.65
N ILE A 37 9.18 -21.65 7.95
CA ILE A 37 9.73 -22.86 8.56
C ILE A 37 8.57 -23.57 9.25
N LYS A 38 8.25 -24.77 8.77
CA LYS A 38 7.15 -25.57 9.31
C LYS A 38 7.63 -27.00 9.48
N ALA A 39 7.54 -27.52 10.73
CA ALA A 39 7.98 -28.87 11.07
C ALA A 39 9.45 -29.14 10.65
N GLY A 40 10.31 -28.15 10.82
CA GLY A 40 11.73 -28.26 10.47
C GLY A 40 12.04 -28.12 9.00
N LYS A 41 11.03 -27.93 8.16
CA LYS A 41 11.19 -27.77 6.71
C LYS A 41 11.03 -26.32 6.30
N ARG A 42 11.90 -25.84 5.40
CA ARG A 42 11.76 -24.53 4.80
C ARG A 42 10.88 -24.63 3.58
N THR A 43 9.83 -23.81 3.56
CA THR A 43 8.94 -23.71 2.41
C THR A 43 8.83 -22.24 2.03
N LYS A 44 8.54 -21.99 0.75
CA LYS A 44 8.29 -20.64 0.25
C LYS A 44 6.82 -20.53 -0.10
N LYS A 45 6.21 -19.42 0.31
CA LYS A 45 4.82 -19.15 0.04
C LYS A 45 4.68 -17.75 -0.54
N LEU A 46 3.90 -17.63 -1.60
CA LEU A 46 3.55 -16.34 -2.17
C LEU A 46 2.31 -15.82 -1.44
N GLU A 47 2.41 -14.63 -0.89
CA GLU A 47 1.31 -14.02 -0.15
C GLU A 47 1.17 -12.54 -0.50
N PRO A 48 0.02 -11.91 -0.26
CA PRO A 48 -0.12 -10.48 -0.50
C PRO A 48 0.92 -9.69 0.29
N LEU A 49 1.51 -8.70 -0.36
CA LEU A 49 2.46 -7.82 0.32
C LEU A 49 1.76 -7.06 1.44
N PHE A 50 0.54 -6.59 1.17
CA PHE A 50 -0.30 -5.87 2.14
C PHE A 50 -1.64 -6.59 2.26
N PRO A 51 -1.76 -7.57 3.16
CA PRO A 51 -3.04 -8.26 3.35
C PRO A 51 -4.16 -7.26 3.66
N GLY A 52 -5.23 -7.34 2.91
CA GLY A 52 -6.38 -6.44 3.08
C GLY A 52 -6.37 -5.23 2.14
N TYR A 53 -5.32 -5.01 1.35
CA TYR A 53 -5.20 -3.83 0.51
C TYR A 53 -4.74 -4.15 -0.91
N LEU A 54 -5.24 -3.38 -1.87
CA LEU A 54 -4.76 -3.38 -3.25
C LEU A 54 -4.79 -1.95 -3.78
N PHE A 55 -4.17 -1.72 -4.92
CA PHE A 55 -4.04 -0.37 -5.47
C PHE A 55 -4.78 -0.25 -6.78
N VAL A 56 -5.35 0.92 -7.02
CA VAL A 56 -6.01 1.27 -8.28
C VAL A 56 -5.46 2.58 -8.82
N ASN A 57 -5.44 2.70 -10.14
CA ASN A 57 -4.92 3.87 -10.82
C ASN A 57 -6.01 4.51 -11.67
N LEU A 58 -6.59 5.59 -11.15
CA LEU A 58 -7.60 6.37 -11.88
C LEU A 58 -7.78 7.74 -11.20
N GLU A 59 -8.39 8.67 -11.92
CA GLU A 59 -8.68 9.99 -11.36
C GLU A 59 -10.03 10.00 -10.64
N GLN A 60 -10.18 10.89 -9.66
CA GLN A 60 -11.46 11.04 -8.95
C GLN A 60 -12.57 11.56 -9.87
N THR A 61 -12.20 12.15 -10.99
CA THR A 61 -13.15 12.62 -12.00
C THR A 61 -13.61 11.52 -12.95
N ASP A 62 -12.97 10.34 -12.89
CA ASP A 62 -13.35 9.20 -13.74
C ASP A 62 -14.74 8.71 -13.33
N PRO A 63 -15.64 8.44 -14.30
CA PRO A 63 -16.96 7.90 -13.97
C PRO A 63 -16.93 6.61 -13.15
N MET A 64 -15.86 5.82 -13.27
CA MET A 64 -15.71 4.58 -12.52
C MET A 64 -15.35 4.81 -11.05
N TRP A 65 -14.94 6.02 -10.68
CA TRP A 65 -14.58 6.33 -9.29
C TRP A 65 -15.70 5.98 -8.30
N SER A 66 -16.93 6.39 -8.63
CA SER A 66 -18.07 6.14 -7.74
C SER A 66 -18.41 4.65 -7.62
N LYS A 67 -17.95 3.83 -8.55
CA LYS A 67 -18.20 2.40 -8.54
C LYS A 67 -17.19 1.61 -7.73
N LEU A 68 -16.10 2.23 -7.31
CA LEU A 68 -15.07 1.53 -6.53
C LEU A 68 -15.65 0.93 -5.26
N ARG A 69 -16.43 1.72 -4.51
CA ARG A 69 -17.00 1.28 -3.22
C ARG A 69 -18.03 0.20 -3.37
N SER A 70 -18.73 0.15 -4.51
CA SER A 70 -19.77 -0.84 -4.76
C SER A 70 -19.24 -2.09 -5.45
N THR A 71 -17.94 -2.13 -5.76
CA THR A 71 -17.33 -3.31 -6.35
C THR A 71 -17.27 -4.42 -5.31
N ARG A 72 -17.63 -5.63 -5.73
CA ARG A 72 -17.64 -6.79 -4.84
C ARG A 72 -16.26 -7.05 -4.26
N GLY A 73 -16.23 -7.24 -2.95
CA GLY A 73 -14.99 -7.49 -2.22
C GLY A 73 -14.30 -6.23 -1.72
N VAL A 74 -14.70 -5.05 -2.19
CA VAL A 74 -14.13 -3.78 -1.74
C VAL A 74 -14.89 -3.28 -0.51
N VAL A 75 -14.15 -2.82 0.51
CA VAL A 75 -14.72 -2.21 1.71
C VAL A 75 -14.75 -0.70 1.55
N ARG A 76 -13.60 -0.11 1.24
CA ARG A 76 -13.49 1.36 1.16
C ARG A 76 -12.20 1.78 0.47
N ILE A 77 -12.15 3.05 0.10
CA ILE A 77 -10.94 3.71 -0.37
C ILE A 77 -10.21 4.23 0.86
N VAL A 78 -8.92 3.98 0.96
CA VAL A 78 -8.12 4.49 2.09
C VAL A 78 -8.12 6.01 2.04
N SER A 79 -8.60 6.63 3.13
CA SER A 79 -8.77 8.08 3.21
C SER A 79 -8.32 8.58 4.58
N PHE A 80 -7.89 9.84 4.62
CA PHE A 80 -7.56 10.52 5.87
C PHE A 80 -8.31 11.84 5.87
N ALA A 81 -8.99 12.15 6.97
CA ALA A 81 -9.84 13.33 7.08
C ALA A 81 -10.86 13.41 5.93
N ASN A 82 -11.46 12.27 5.59
CA ASN A 82 -12.46 12.11 4.53
C ASN A 82 -11.94 12.41 3.11
N LYS A 83 -10.63 12.46 2.92
CA LYS A 83 -10.04 12.67 1.60
C LYS A 83 -9.28 11.42 1.18
N PRO A 84 -9.54 10.90 -0.03
CA PRO A 84 -8.78 9.77 -0.54
C PRO A 84 -7.29 10.11 -0.56
N ALA A 85 -6.47 9.17 -0.11
CA ALA A 85 -5.04 9.38 0.00
C ALA A 85 -4.36 8.99 -1.32
N ALA A 86 -3.91 9.99 -2.07
CA ALA A 86 -3.17 9.77 -3.30
C ALA A 86 -1.78 9.22 -3.00
N ILE A 87 -1.33 8.28 -3.82
CA ILE A 87 0.00 7.67 -3.71
C ILE A 87 0.80 8.09 -4.95
N PRO A 88 1.96 8.71 -4.78
CA PRO A 88 2.80 9.10 -5.91
C PRO A 88 3.24 7.90 -6.75
N ASP A 89 3.38 8.10 -8.06
CA ASP A 89 3.80 7.04 -8.98
C ASP A 89 5.16 6.46 -8.61
N ASP A 90 6.07 7.29 -8.13
CA ASP A 90 7.41 6.84 -7.75
C ASP A 90 7.39 5.91 -6.54
N VAL A 91 6.41 6.06 -5.63
CA VAL A 91 6.22 5.14 -4.51
C VAL A 91 5.81 3.76 -5.02
N ILE A 92 4.86 3.72 -5.94
CA ILE A 92 4.42 2.45 -6.56
C ILE A 92 5.58 1.80 -7.30
N GLN A 93 6.34 2.59 -8.06
CA GLN A 93 7.50 2.06 -8.79
C GLN A 93 8.57 1.52 -7.83
N HIS A 94 8.81 2.23 -6.72
CA HIS A 94 9.75 1.77 -5.70
C HIS A 94 9.32 0.41 -5.11
N ILE A 95 8.03 0.25 -4.86
CA ILE A 95 7.48 -1.03 -4.37
C ILE A 95 7.74 -2.14 -5.39
N LYS A 96 7.47 -1.88 -6.67
CA LYS A 96 7.70 -2.86 -7.74
C LYS A 96 9.17 -3.26 -7.84
N ASP A 97 10.06 -2.29 -7.80
CA ASP A 97 11.50 -2.53 -7.90
C ASP A 97 12.02 -3.31 -6.68
N SER A 98 11.54 -2.97 -5.50
CA SER A 98 11.92 -3.67 -4.26
C SER A 98 11.41 -5.11 -4.24
N LEU A 99 10.20 -5.34 -4.75
CA LEU A 99 9.65 -6.69 -4.89
C LEU A 99 10.53 -7.55 -5.78
N HIS A 100 10.99 -6.98 -6.89
CA HIS A 100 11.87 -7.69 -7.81
C HIS A 100 13.19 -8.07 -7.13
N THR A 101 13.80 -7.13 -6.42
CA THR A 101 15.04 -7.37 -5.69
C THR A 101 14.87 -8.45 -4.61
N VAL A 102 13.80 -8.38 -3.83
CA VAL A 102 13.52 -9.36 -2.79
C VAL A 102 13.28 -10.74 -3.40
N ALA A 103 12.56 -10.81 -4.53
CA ALA A 103 12.32 -12.07 -5.22
C ALA A 103 13.61 -12.71 -5.70
N GLU A 104 14.56 -11.91 -6.21
CA GLU A 104 15.87 -12.39 -6.63
C GLU A 104 16.69 -12.95 -5.46
N GLN A 105 16.46 -12.44 -4.25
CA GLN A 105 17.12 -12.90 -3.04
C GLN A 105 16.41 -14.10 -2.39
N GLY A 106 15.35 -14.59 -3.01
CA GLY A 106 14.61 -15.75 -2.50
C GLY A 106 13.46 -15.43 -1.56
N GLY A 107 13.07 -14.17 -1.46
CA GLY A 107 11.95 -13.74 -0.63
C GLY A 107 12.36 -13.27 0.76
N ILE A 108 11.37 -12.94 1.58
CA ILE A 108 11.58 -12.52 2.97
C ILE A 108 11.78 -13.76 3.84
N LYS A 109 12.78 -13.72 4.71
CA LYS A 109 13.15 -14.82 5.60
C LYS A 109 12.91 -14.44 7.05
N PRO A 110 12.59 -15.43 7.92
CA PRO A 110 12.44 -15.15 9.36
C PRO A 110 13.74 -14.57 9.94
N GLY A 111 13.60 -13.51 10.74
CA GLY A 111 14.75 -12.89 11.41
C GLY A 111 15.71 -12.14 10.52
N GLN A 112 15.35 -11.93 9.25
CA GLN A 112 16.18 -11.18 8.32
C GLN A 112 16.21 -9.72 8.69
N HIS A 113 17.42 -9.15 8.71
CA HIS A 113 17.60 -7.72 8.87
C HIS A 113 17.92 -7.11 7.52
N VAL A 114 17.19 -6.08 7.14
CA VAL A 114 17.41 -5.31 5.93
C VAL A 114 17.72 -3.89 6.34
N GLU A 115 18.75 -3.29 5.74
CA GLU A 115 19.09 -1.91 6.04
C GLU A 115 18.00 -0.97 5.53
N LEU A 116 17.70 0.06 6.32
CA LEU A 116 16.75 1.10 5.94
C LEU A 116 17.38 2.06 4.94
N ASP A 117 16.65 2.38 3.89
CA ASP A 117 17.04 3.43 2.99
C ASP A 117 17.01 4.79 3.70
N GLU A 118 17.99 5.62 3.40
CA GLU A 118 18.04 6.97 3.92
C GLU A 118 17.36 7.99 2.99
N GLY A 119 16.86 7.53 1.85
CA GLY A 119 16.27 8.40 0.84
C GLY A 119 14.80 8.74 1.11
N PRO A 120 14.14 9.29 0.08
CA PRO A 120 12.74 9.72 0.20
C PRO A 120 11.76 8.58 0.49
N PHE A 121 12.20 7.34 0.32
CA PHE A 121 11.37 6.16 0.58
C PHE A 121 11.67 5.49 1.92
N LYS A 122 12.37 6.17 2.80
CA LYS A 122 12.81 5.61 4.08
C LYS A 122 11.68 4.94 4.86
N GLY A 123 10.53 5.59 4.92
CA GLY A 123 9.38 5.03 5.65
C GLY A 123 8.79 3.80 5.01
N ILE A 124 8.82 3.71 3.67
CA ILE A 124 8.23 2.59 2.94
C ILE A 124 9.17 1.38 2.90
N SER A 125 10.49 1.61 3.04
CA SER A 125 11.46 0.51 3.03
C SER A 125 11.25 -0.46 4.20
N ALA A 126 10.67 0.02 5.29
CA ALA A 126 10.35 -0.83 6.43
C ALA A 126 9.39 -1.97 6.09
N ILE A 127 8.61 -1.83 5.01
CA ILE A 127 7.70 -2.88 4.54
C ILE A 127 8.48 -4.17 4.27
N PHE A 128 9.63 -4.04 3.62
CA PHE A 128 10.42 -5.20 3.18
C PHE A 128 11.25 -5.81 4.30
N GLN A 129 11.23 -5.21 5.49
CA GLN A 129 11.85 -5.75 6.69
C GLN A 129 10.85 -6.52 7.54
N ALA A 130 9.56 -6.26 7.35
CA ALA A 130 8.52 -6.88 8.15
C ALA A 130 8.19 -8.26 7.60
N TYR A 131 8.47 -9.28 8.38
CA TYR A 131 8.16 -10.66 8.02
C TYR A 131 6.64 -10.89 7.98
N ASP A 132 5.92 -10.31 8.94
CA ASP A 132 4.47 -10.49 9.06
C ASP A 132 3.71 -9.56 8.11
N GLY A 133 2.73 -10.11 7.40
CA GLY A 133 1.90 -9.35 6.46
C GLY A 133 1.09 -8.24 7.13
N GLU A 134 0.56 -8.49 8.33
CA GLU A 134 -0.18 -7.45 9.06
C GLU A 134 0.71 -6.26 9.39
N GLU A 135 1.94 -6.52 9.77
CA GLU A 135 2.90 -5.48 10.05
C GLU A 135 3.22 -4.66 8.80
N ARG A 136 3.35 -5.33 7.65
CA ARG A 136 3.58 -4.62 6.38
C ARG A 136 2.41 -3.69 6.04
N ALA A 137 1.18 -4.14 6.27
CA ALA A 137 -0.01 -3.31 6.03
C ALA A 137 -0.03 -2.09 6.96
N ILE A 138 0.34 -2.27 8.23
CA ILE A 138 0.44 -1.16 9.19
C ILE A 138 1.47 -0.13 8.71
N VAL A 139 2.62 -0.59 8.25
CA VAL A 139 3.67 0.30 7.72
C VAL A 139 3.16 1.09 6.53
N LEU A 140 2.43 0.45 5.61
CA LEU A 140 1.86 1.13 4.46
C LEU A 140 0.92 2.26 4.88
N ILE A 141 -0.03 1.96 5.76
CA ILE A 141 -1.02 2.96 6.20
C ILE A 141 -0.35 4.11 6.93
N SER A 142 0.62 3.82 7.80
CA SER A 142 1.39 4.85 8.49
C SER A 142 2.16 5.74 7.51
N PHE A 143 2.77 5.14 6.49
CA PHE A 143 3.47 5.88 5.46
C PHE A 143 2.53 6.80 4.70
N MET A 144 1.37 6.28 4.28
CA MET A 144 0.38 7.06 3.56
C MET A 144 -0.13 8.24 4.38
N GLN A 145 -0.38 8.03 5.67
CA GLN A 145 -0.84 9.09 6.56
C GLN A 145 0.21 10.19 6.69
N LYS A 146 1.47 9.82 6.84
CA LYS A 146 2.57 10.79 6.93
C LYS A 146 2.72 11.59 5.64
N GLN A 147 2.53 10.97 4.50
CA GLN A 147 2.58 11.65 3.21
C GLN A 147 1.52 12.74 3.10
N GLN A 148 0.34 12.50 3.63
CA GLN A 148 -0.72 13.51 3.62
C GLN A 148 -0.33 14.71 4.49
N THR A 149 0.26 14.47 5.64
CA THR A 149 0.72 15.51 6.55
C THR A 149 1.82 16.37 5.91
N VAL A 150 2.80 15.73 5.28
CA VAL A 150 3.93 16.41 4.64
C VAL A 150 3.47 17.30 3.49
N LYS A 151 2.39 16.95 2.80
CA LYS A 151 1.88 17.69 1.66
C LYS A 151 1.09 18.93 2.02
N VAL A 152 0.79 19.15 3.30
CA VAL A 152 0.07 20.34 3.70
C VAL A 152 1.01 21.54 3.55
N PRO A 153 0.68 22.52 2.68
CA PRO A 153 1.52 23.69 2.51
C PRO A 153 1.64 24.50 3.80
N LEU A 154 2.81 25.02 4.09
CA LEU A 154 3.03 25.83 5.27
C LEU A 154 2.12 27.06 5.28
N SER A 155 1.79 27.57 4.12
CA SER A 155 0.88 28.71 3.99
C SER A 155 -0.54 28.42 4.48
N THR A 156 -0.92 27.18 4.60
CA THR A 156 -2.24 26.80 5.11
C THR A 156 -2.25 26.56 6.61
N ILE A 157 -1.09 26.57 7.21
CA ILE A 157 -0.95 26.26 8.64
C ILE A 157 -1.07 27.52 9.50
N HIS A 158 -0.97 28.66 9.08
CA HIS A 158 -0.80 29.87 9.79
C HIS A 158 -1.53 30.24 10.88
N PRO A 159 -1.08 30.62 10.88
CA PRO A 159 -1.26 30.85 11.58
C PRO A 159 -2.09 31.25 12.14
N ARG A 160 -2.22 30.86 12.05
CA ARG A 160 -2.79 30.93 12.34
C ARG A 160 -3.11 31.12 12.77
N ARG A 161 -3.03 31.00 12.98
CA ARG A 161 -3.05 30.99 13.22
C ARG A 161 -3.50 30.97 13.62
N SER A 162 -3.52 31.19 13.90
CA SER A 162 -3.66 31.03 14.15
C SER A 162 -4.14 30.42 14.49
N GLY A 163 -4.35 30.23 14.98
CA GLY A 163 -4.46 29.60 15.11
C GLY A 163 -4.75 28.60 15.22
N ARG A 164 -4.52 28.06 15.45
CA ARG A 164 -4.41 27.19 15.34
C ARG A 164 -3.99 26.56 15.53
N SER A 165 -3.70 26.40 15.61
CA SER A 165 -3.18 25.98 15.62
C SER A 165 -2.87 25.55 15.39
N ASP A 166 -2.65 25.74 15.26
CA ASP A 166 -2.32 25.69 15.06
C ASP A 166 -2.16 25.56 15.26
#